data_3763dbaeecfa12493f8e9395000aef99
#
_entry.id   3763dbaeecfa12493f8e9395000aef99
#
_cell.length_a   1.000
_cell.length_b   1.000
_cell.length_c   1.000
_cell.angle_alpha   90.00
_cell.angle_beta   90.00
_cell.angle_gamma   90.00
#
_symmetry.space_group_name_H-M   'P 1'
#
loop_
_entity.id
_entity.type
_entity.pdbx_description
1 polymer ?
#
loop_
_entity_poly.entity_id
_entity_poly.type
_entity_poly.pdbx_seq_one_letter_code
_entity_poly.pdbx_strand_id
1 'polypeptide(L)'
;MNENDKVAGLPELAKSVIWMINFGYLGIQIAFTLETSQMSRIFQTLGADPTKLGWFFILPPLAGLVVQPAIGSLSDKTWAPKLGGRRLPYLLIGMIFAVIMMLLLPNIGSFGLGYGSVEALVFGAIAIAILDVSANMAMQPFKMMIGDMVNDEQKSYAYGIQSMLSNSGAVIAAFFPFLLTILGVANTAKKGVVPQSVVISFYVGAVILVITSLLTVTKVHEYDPKTYARYHGINEEDNKKDGIWFVLLKKAPKVFWEVSLVQLFCWFSFQYLSTYATGAIAANVWKAFDPASAGYQLAGNWFGVLTAVQSIAAVIWSYILAKVPNNHHKLGYGISLLFGAVGYGSIFFIKSQNLLILSFVLIGISWAAMNTYPLTLVSNALSGKHMGTYLGLFNCSICLPQIIASLLSFILFPFLKCSMPAMMLTAGISGILAAISVLFIKETYRN
;
A
#
# COMPACT_ATOMS: atom_id res chain seq x y z
N MET A 1 -26.22 13.95 38.15
CA MET A 1 -25.91 13.13 36.95
C MET A 1 -27.14 12.29 36.69
N ASN A 2 -27.90 12.66 35.67
CA ASN A 2 -29.09 11.93 35.28
C ASN A 2 -28.70 10.54 34.72
N GLU A 3 -29.48 9.51 35.02
CA GLU A 3 -29.29 8.14 34.52
C GLU A 3 -29.30 8.01 32.98
N ASN A 4 -29.59 9.08 32.25
CA ASN A 4 -29.60 9.17 30.80
C ASN A 4 -28.21 9.47 30.16
N ASP A 5 -27.16 9.70 30.95
CA ASP A 5 -25.81 10.02 30.47
C ASP A 5 -24.88 8.81 30.35
N LYS A 6 -25.40 7.59 30.41
CA LYS A 6 -24.60 6.41 30.09
C LYS A 6 -24.28 6.41 28.58
N VAL A 7 -23.01 6.50 28.26
CA VAL A 7 -22.51 6.26 26.90
C VAL A 7 -23.11 4.95 26.40
N ALA A 8 -24.02 5.02 25.46
CA ALA A 8 -24.58 3.83 24.85
C ALA A 8 -23.51 3.27 23.92
N GLY A 9 -22.91 2.14 24.28
CA GLY A 9 -21.93 1.46 23.40
C GLY A 9 -22.49 1.22 22.00
N LEU A 10 -21.60 1.10 21.02
CA LEU A 10 -21.99 0.78 19.64
C LEU A 10 -22.81 -0.52 19.58
N PRO A 11 -23.93 -0.56 18.84
CA PRO A 11 -24.75 -1.76 18.71
C PRO A 11 -24.00 -2.87 17.96
N GLU A 12 -24.41 -4.11 18.18
CA GLU A 12 -23.94 -5.23 17.39
C GLU A 12 -24.46 -5.12 15.95
N LEU A 13 -23.56 -5.17 14.98
CA LEU A 13 -23.90 -5.15 13.56
C LEU A 13 -24.08 -6.58 13.01
N ALA A 14 -25.06 -6.76 12.13
CA ALA A 14 -25.19 -8.00 11.38
C ALA A 14 -23.91 -8.24 10.56
N LYS A 15 -23.47 -9.49 10.48
CA LYS A 15 -22.26 -9.87 9.71
C LYS A 15 -22.29 -9.39 8.26
N SER A 16 -23.47 -9.39 7.63
CA SER A 16 -23.67 -8.87 6.26
C SER A 16 -23.34 -7.37 6.14
N VAL A 17 -23.66 -6.57 7.16
CA VAL A 17 -23.31 -5.14 7.18
C VAL A 17 -21.79 -4.95 7.29
N ILE A 18 -21.13 -5.73 8.15
CA ILE A 18 -19.67 -5.70 8.29
C ILE A 18 -18.99 -6.08 6.97
N TRP A 19 -19.52 -7.06 6.24
CA TRP A 19 -19.05 -7.39 4.90
C TRP A 19 -19.22 -6.24 3.92
N MET A 20 -20.39 -5.58 3.90
CA MET A 20 -20.67 -4.45 3.01
C MET A 20 -19.81 -3.23 3.34
N ILE A 21 -19.51 -2.95 4.61
CA ILE A 21 -18.58 -1.91 5.02
C ILE A 21 -17.20 -2.11 4.37
N ASN A 22 -16.74 -3.35 4.25
CA ASN A 22 -15.41 -3.68 3.74
C ASN A 22 -15.35 -4.01 2.25
N PHE A 23 -16.50 -4.28 1.60
CA PHE A 23 -16.51 -4.87 0.26
C PHE A 23 -15.87 -4.00 -0.81
N GLY A 24 -16.07 -2.69 -0.75
CA GLY A 24 -15.43 -1.75 -1.68
C GLY A 24 -13.90 -1.68 -1.53
N TYR A 25 -13.36 -2.11 -0.41
CA TYR A 25 -11.91 -2.16 -0.20
C TYR A 25 -11.20 -3.12 -1.16
N LEU A 26 -11.89 -4.19 -1.61
CA LEU A 26 -11.40 -5.10 -2.65
C LEU A 26 -11.04 -4.34 -3.93
N GLY A 27 -11.98 -3.51 -4.44
CA GLY A 27 -11.78 -2.76 -5.69
C GLY A 27 -10.66 -1.73 -5.58
N ILE A 28 -10.59 -1.02 -4.44
CA ILE A 28 -9.51 -0.04 -4.19
C ILE A 28 -8.16 -0.75 -4.12
N GLN A 29 -8.09 -1.91 -3.47
CA GLN A 29 -6.85 -2.66 -3.41
C GLN A 29 -6.41 -3.19 -4.78
N ILE A 30 -7.36 -3.55 -5.65
CA ILE A 30 -7.06 -3.90 -7.05
C ILE A 30 -6.44 -2.69 -7.77
N ALA A 31 -7.04 -1.51 -7.65
CA ALA A 31 -6.51 -0.28 -8.28
C ALA A 31 -5.08 0.01 -7.80
N PHE A 32 -4.88 0.02 -6.48
CA PHE A 32 -3.58 0.27 -5.86
C PHE A 32 -2.51 -0.77 -6.25
N THR A 33 -2.88 -2.05 -6.34
CA THR A 33 -1.93 -3.10 -6.71
C THR A 33 -1.60 -3.09 -8.21
N LEU A 34 -2.57 -2.83 -9.09
CA LEU A 34 -2.31 -2.63 -10.52
C LEU A 34 -1.35 -1.47 -10.74
N GLU A 35 -1.58 -0.36 -10.04
CA GLU A 35 -0.68 0.78 -10.09
C GLU A 35 0.74 0.40 -9.66
N THR A 36 0.92 -0.07 -8.44
CA THR A 36 2.25 -0.37 -7.88
C THR A 36 3.00 -1.45 -8.64
N SER A 37 2.31 -2.48 -9.14
CA SER A 37 2.94 -3.58 -9.89
C SER A 37 3.23 -3.25 -11.35
N GLN A 38 2.47 -2.36 -11.98
CA GLN A 38 2.62 -2.04 -13.41
C GLN A 38 3.26 -0.67 -13.67
N MET A 39 3.40 0.19 -12.68
CA MET A 39 3.90 1.55 -12.82
C MET A 39 5.28 1.61 -13.49
N SER A 40 6.26 0.85 -12.97
CA SER A 40 7.60 0.78 -13.57
C SER A 40 7.55 0.34 -15.02
N ARG A 41 6.75 -0.69 -15.31
CA ARG A 41 6.55 -1.22 -16.67
C ARG A 41 5.93 -0.17 -17.60
N ILE A 42 4.86 0.51 -17.16
CA ILE A 42 4.18 1.54 -17.96
C ILE A 42 5.13 2.67 -18.29
N PHE A 43 5.80 3.27 -17.30
CA PHE A 43 6.70 4.40 -17.55
C PHE A 43 7.89 4.04 -18.43
N GLN A 44 8.52 2.90 -18.22
CA GLN A 44 9.63 2.45 -19.06
C GLN A 44 9.14 2.13 -20.49
N THR A 45 7.95 1.56 -20.65
CA THR A 45 7.34 1.34 -21.98
C THR A 45 7.06 2.66 -22.69
N LEU A 46 6.66 3.71 -21.97
CA LEU A 46 6.48 5.06 -22.51
C LEU A 46 7.82 5.76 -22.87
N GLY A 47 8.95 5.21 -22.46
CA GLY A 47 10.29 5.73 -22.73
C GLY A 47 10.88 6.56 -21.60
N ALA A 48 10.43 6.37 -20.36
CA ALA A 48 11.06 7.01 -19.22
C ALA A 48 12.50 6.51 -19.04
N ASP A 49 13.41 7.44 -18.85
CA ASP A 49 14.81 7.15 -18.53
C ASP A 49 14.89 6.42 -17.18
N PRO A 50 15.48 5.21 -17.11
CA PRO A 50 15.65 4.46 -15.87
C PRO A 50 16.34 5.26 -14.75
N THR A 51 17.22 6.19 -15.10
CA THR A 51 17.91 7.07 -14.12
C THR A 51 16.97 8.05 -13.44
N LYS A 52 15.79 8.32 -14.04
CA LYS A 52 14.79 9.30 -13.58
C LYS A 52 13.54 8.63 -12.99
N LEU A 53 13.46 7.31 -12.96
CA LEU A 53 12.29 6.60 -12.42
C LEU A 53 11.93 7.00 -10.99
N GLY A 54 12.93 7.33 -10.17
CA GLY A 54 12.73 7.80 -8.81
C GLY A 54 11.74 8.98 -8.69
N TRP A 55 11.65 9.86 -9.68
CA TRP A 55 10.69 10.97 -9.68
C TRP A 55 9.24 10.50 -9.67
N PHE A 56 8.92 9.47 -10.45
CA PHE A 56 7.56 8.93 -10.51
C PHE A 56 7.22 8.20 -9.21
N PHE A 57 8.18 7.49 -8.63
CA PHE A 57 8.00 6.70 -7.41
C PHE A 57 8.03 7.50 -6.09
N ILE A 58 8.24 8.82 -6.14
CA ILE A 58 8.02 9.73 -5.01
C ILE A 58 6.52 10.04 -4.84
N LEU A 59 5.74 10.05 -5.91
CA LEU A 59 4.35 10.52 -5.90
C LEU A 59 3.43 9.69 -4.99
N PRO A 60 3.41 8.33 -5.04
CA PRO A 60 2.58 7.53 -4.17
C PRO A 60 2.79 7.79 -2.67
N PRO A 61 4.02 7.70 -2.13
CA PRO A 61 4.22 7.95 -0.70
C PRO A 61 3.95 9.40 -0.30
N LEU A 62 4.16 10.36 -1.20
CA LEU A 62 3.82 11.76 -0.94
C LEU A 62 2.30 11.95 -0.84
N ALA A 63 1.54 11.33 -1.74
CA ALA A 63 0.09 11.33 -1.67
C ALA A 63 -0.40 10.70 -0.36
N GLY A 64 0.11 9.52 0.02
CA GLY A 64 -0.23 8.87 1.28
C GLY A 64 0.07 9.71 2.51
N LEU A 65 1.19 10.43 2.52
CA LEU A 65 1.61 11.29 3.63
C LEU A 65 0.66 12.47 3.86
N VAL A 66 0.13 13.05 2.78
CA VAL A 66 -0.68 14.29 2.83
C VAL A 66 -2.17 13.99 2.84
N VAL A 67 -2.62 13.10 1.95
CA VAL A 67 -4.05 12.88 1.67
C VAL A 67 -4.75 12.17 2.83
N GLN A 68 -4.14 11.15 3.41
CA GLN A 68 -4.80 10.36 4.46
C GLN A 68 -5.15 11.20 5.70
N PRO A 69 -4.25 12.01 6.28
CA PRO A 69 -4.60 12.90 7.39
C PRO A 69 -5.61 13.98 6.99
N ALA A 70 -5.47 14.55 5.79
CA ALA A 70 -6.37 15.59 5.29
C ALA A 70 -7.81 15.06 5.16
N ILE A 71 -7.99 13.91 4.52
CA ILE A 71 -9.31 13.27 4.36
C ILE A 71 -9.89 12.85 5.71
N GLY A 72 -9.05 12.35 6.63
CA GLY A 72 -9.47 12.08 8.00
C GLY A 72 -10.13 13.30 8.63
N SER A 73 -9.42 14.41 8.68
CA SER A 73 -9.89 15.68 9.27
C SER A 73 -11.09 16.29 8.54
N LEU A 74 -11.09 16.29 7.20
CA LEU A 74 -12.18 16.84 6.39
C LEU A 74 -13.46 16.01 6.57
N SER A 75 -13.36 14.69 6.53
CA SER A 75 -14.51 13.81 6.67
C SER A 75 -15.14 13.85 8.06
N ASP A 76 -14.37 14.19 9.11
CA ASP A 76 -14.90 14.41 10.46
C ASP A 76 -15.88 15.60 10.52
N LYS A 77 -15.68 16.60 9.66
CA LYS A 77 -16.47 17.84 9.61
C LYS A 77 -17.61 17.79 8.57
N THR A 78 -17.64 16.74 7.75
CA THR A 78 -18.61 16.60 6.67
C THR A 78 -19.82 15.79 7.15
N TRP A 79 -21.01 16.20 6.71
CA TRP A 79 -22.22 15.40 6.82
C TRP A 79 -23.06 15.53 5.54
N ALA A 80 -23.19 14.45 4.81
CA ALA A 80 -23.93 14.40 3.55
C ALA A 80 -24.99 13.27 3.58
N PRO A 81 -26.17 13.52 4.15
CA PRO A 81 -27.20 12.49 4.35
C PRO A 81 -27.66 11.84 3.06
N LYS A 82 -27.67 12.59 1.93
CA LYS A 82 -28.03 12.08 0.61
C LYS A 82 -27.02 11.07 0.05
N LEU A 83 -25.78 11.11 0.52
CA LEU A 83 -24.69 10.22 0.12
C LEU A 83 -24.35 9.17 1.19
N GLY A 84 -25.21 9.00 2.19
CA GLY A 84 -25.13 7.94 3.18
C GLY A 84 -24.30 8.25 4.42
N GLY A 85 -23.67 9.44 4.55
CA GLY A 85 -22.91 9.75 5.74
C GLY A 85 -21.83 10.81 5.58
N ARG A 86 -20.77 10.70 6.37
CA ARG A 86 -19.64 11.64 6.39
C ARG A 86 -18.40 11.08 5.68
N ARG A 87 -18.21 9.77 5.64
CA ARG A 87 -17.05 9.09 5.00
C ARG A 87 -17.33 8.73 3.55
N LEU A 88 -18.55 8.25 3.27
CA LEU A 88 -18.96 7.77 1.94
C LEU A 88 -18.82 8.79 0.80
N PRO A 89 -19.05 10.12 0.98
CA PRO A 89 -18.78 11.10 -0.06
C PRO A 89 -17.34 11.09 -0.57
N TYR A 90 -16.36 10.96 0.34
CA TYR A 90 -14.93 10.90 -0.02
C TYR A 90 -14.56 9.61 -0.73
N LEU A 91 -15.18 8.50 -0.35
CA LEU A 91 -15.05 7.24 -1.07
C LEU A 91 -15.54 7.36 -2.51
N LEU A 92 -16.73 7.98 -2.72
CA LEU A 92 -17.28 8.18 -4.07
C LEU A 92 -16.41 9.08 -4.93
N ILE A 93 -15.95 10.22 -4.39
CA ILE A 93 -15.08 11.15 -5.12
C ILE A 93 -13.77 10.45 -5.47
N GLY A 94 -13.13 9.78 -4.51
CA GLY A 94 -11.91 9.02 -4.76
C GLY A 94 -12.11 7.92 -5.81
N MET A 95 -13.20 7.15 -5.73
CA MET A 95 -13.53 6.13 -6.72
C MET A 95 -13.65 6.72 -8.13
N ILE A 96 -14.40 7.83 -8.30
CA ILE A 96 -14.62 8.44 -9.63
C ILE A 96 -13.29 8.84 -10.26
N PHE A 97 -12.45 9.58 -9.54
CA PHE A 97 -11.15 10.01 -10.06
C PHE A 97 -10.20 8.83 -10.27
N ALA A 98 -10.18 7.83 -9.37
CA ALA A 98 -9.38 6.63 -9.56
C ALA A 98 -9.77 5.88 -10.83
N VAL A 99 -11.07 5.69 -11.09
CA VAL A 99 -11.56 5.03 -12.31
C VAL A 99 -11.14 5.81 -13.57
N ILE A 100 -11.28 7.14 -13.58
CA ILE A 100 -10.86 7.96 -14.72
C ILE A 100 -9.35 7.76 -14.97
N MET A 101 -8.52 7.79 -13.94
CA MET A 101 -7.08 7.63 -14.10
C MET A 101 -6.70 6.19 -14.48
N MET A 102 -7.41 5.19 -13.98
CA MET A 102 -7.21 3.78 -14.40
C MET A 102 -7.53 3.58 -15.88
N LEU A 103 -8.44 4.35 -16.47
CA LEU A 103 -8.72 4.31 -17.89
C LEU A 103 -7.70 5.12 -18.71
N LEU A 104 -7.21 6.23 -18.18
CA LEU A 104 -6.29 7.13 -18.91
C LEU A 104 -4.84 6.62 -18.89
N LEU A 105 -4.34 6.23 -17.71
CA LEU A 105 -2.93 5.91 -17.49
C LEU A 105 -2.36 4.86 -18.47
N PRO A 106 -2.99 3.69 -18.70
CA PRO A 106 -2.44 2.69 -19.60
C PRO A 106 -2.58 3.09 -21.10
N ASN A 107 -3.38 4.12 -21.42
CA ASN A 107 -3.61 4.58 -22.79
C ASN A 107 -2.73 5.76 -23.22
N ILE A 108 -1.89 6.29 -22.36
CA ILE A 108 -1.07 7.50 -22.64
C ILE A 108 -0.27 7.35 -23.93
N GLY A 109 0.35 6.19 -24.16
CA GLY A 109 1.11 5.91 -25.38
C GLY A 109 0.29 5.92 -26.68
N SER A 110 -1.03 5.79 -26.57
CA SER A 110 -1.97 5.80 -27.71
C SER A 110 -2.45 7.21 -28.07
N PHE A 111 -2.15 8.24 -27.26
CA PHE A 111 -2.57 9.63 -27.51
C PHE A 111 -1.71 10.38 -28.53
N GLY A 112 -0.73 9.70 -29.14
CA GLY A 112 0.14 10.31 -30.16
C GLY A 112 1.16 11.28 -29.62
N LEU A 113 1.44 11.28 -28.32
CA LEU A 113 2.39 12.18 -27.66
C LEU A 113 3.86 11.84 -27.97
N GLY A 114 4.12 10.69 -28.55
CA GLY A 114 5.46 10.22 -28.92
C GLY A 114 6.20 9.45 -27.80
N TYR A 115 7.08 8.55 -28.24
CA TYR A 115 7.90 7.76 -27.32
C TYR A 115 8.97 8.62 -26.64
N GLY A 116 9.05 8.58 -25.31
CA GLY A 116 10.04 9.32 -24.52
C GLY A 116 9.80 10.83 -24.51
N SER A 117 8.66 11.31 -25.04
CA SER A 117 8.34 12.73 -24.99
C SER A 117 8.09 13.22 -23.57
N VAL A 118 8.48 14.47 -23.29
CA VAL A 118 8.26 15.08 -21.97
C VAL A 118 6.75 15.15 -21.67
N GLU A 119 5.94 15.43 -22.68
CA GLU A 119 4.50 15.56 -22.57
C GLU A 119 3.84 14.22 -22.12
N ALA A 120 4.25 13.09 -22.71
CA ALA A 120 3.75 11.77 -22.34
C ALA A 120 4.13 11.41 -20.89
N LEU A 121 5.38 11.70 -20.50
CA LEU A 121 5.88 11.40 -19.17
C LEU A 121 5.25 12.31 -18.09
N VAL A 122 5.08 13.60 -18.37
CA VAL A 122 4.41 14.55 -17.46
C VAL A 122 2.94 14.19 -17.31
N PHE A 123 2.25 13.87 -18.41
CA PHE A 123 0.87 13.43 -18.34
C PHE A 123 0.72 12.14 -17.52
N GLY A 124 1.64 11.19 -17.69
CA GLY A 124 1.72 9.97 -16.87
C GLY A 124 1.94 10.26 -15.40
N ALA A 125 2.85 11.18 -15.07
CA ALA A 125 3.13 11.60 -13.71
C ALA A 125 1.89 12.24 -13.05
N ILE A 126 1.19 13.10 -13.77
CA ILE A 126 -0.06 13.73 -13.29
C ILE A 126 -1.15 12.67 -13.09
N ALA A 127 -1.31 11.76 -14.06
CA ALA A 127 -2.32 10.70 -13.97
C ALA A 127 -2.07 9.79 -12.76
N ILE A 128 -0.82 9.41 -12.49
CA ILE A 128 -0.46 8.59 -11.33
C ILE A 128 -0.66 9.38 -10.03
N ALA A 129 -0.24 10.62 -9.96
CA ALA A 129 -0.44 11.45 -8.77
C ALA A 129 -1.94 11.59 -8.42
N ILE A 130 -2.81 11.78 -9.42
CA ILE A 130 -4.25 11.82 -9.21
C ILE A 130 -4.79 10.44 -8.80
N LEU A 131 -4.29 9.35 -9.39
CA LEU A 131 -4.68 7.99 -9.02
C LEU A 131 -4.32 7.69 -7.56
N ASP A 132 -3.10 8.01 -7.14
CA ASP A 132 -2.65 7.84 -5.75
C ASP A 132 -3.47 8.66 -4.76
N VAL A 133 -3.68 9.96 -5.06
CA VAL A 133 -4.53 10.84 -4.23
C VAL A 133 -5.93 10.24 -4.12
N SER A 134 -6.49 9.77 -5.22
CA SER A 134 -7.83 9.21 -5.30
C SER A 134 -7.96 7.88 -4.57
N ALA A 135 -6.98 6.99 -4.73
CA ALA A 135 -6.94 5.70 -4.05
C ALA A 135 -6.79 5.89 -2.52
N ASN A 136 -5.89 6.78 -2.08
CA ASN A 136 -5.73 7.11 -0.66
C ASN A 136 -6.98 7.79 -0.09
N MET A 137 -7.63 8.67 -0.86
CA MET A 137 -8.90 9.32 -0.49
C MET A 137 -10.00 8.29 -0.29
N ALA A 138 -10.12 7.31 -1.19
CA ALA A 138 -11.14 6.27 -1.11
C ALA A 138 -10.82 5.19 -0.06
N MET A 139 -9.53 4.92 0.21
CA MET A 139 -9.09 3.91 1.18
C MET A 139 -9.36 4.33 2.63
N GLN A 140 -9.20 5.61 2.95
CA GLN A 140 -9.30 6.12 4.31
C GLN A 140 -10.70 5.93 4.94
N PRO A 141 -11.82 6.20 4.24
CA PRO A 141 -13.17 5.92 4.72
C PRO A 141 -13.37 4.50 5.24
N PHE A 142 -12.84 3.48 4.57
CA PHE A 142 -13.01 2.08 5.01
C PHE A 142 -12.36 1.80 6.36
N LYS A 143 -11.16 2.35 6.60
CA LYS A 143 -10.47 2.20 7.89
C LYS A 143 -11.25 2.90 8.99
N MET A 144 -11.81 4.08 8.69
CA MET A 144 -12.55 4.90 9.66
C MET A 144 -13.93 4.35 9.96
N MET A 145 -14.68 3.86 8.96
CA MET A 145 -16.00 3.28 9.16
C MET A 145 -15.99 2.09 10.13
N ILE A 146 -14.94 1.26 10.12
CA ILE A 146 -14.81 0.19 11.12
C ILE A 146 -14.70 0.78 12.52
N GLY A 147 -13.88 1.82 12.70
CA GLY A 147 -13.75 2.51 13.99
C GLY A 147 -15.03 3.20 14.44
N ASP A 148 -15.76 3.78 13.49
CA ASP A 148 -16.93 4.63 13.73
C ASP A 148 -18.22 3.83 13.96
N MET A 149 -18.36 2.62 13.38
CA MET A 149 -19.63 1.89 13.34
C MET A 149 -19.59 0.53 14.01
N VAL A 150 -18.42 -0.11 14.12
CA VAL A 150 -18.30 -1.48 14.62
C VAL A 150 -17.95 -1.48 16.10
N ASN A 151 -18.69 -2.24 16.92
CA ASN A 151 -18.43 -2.38 18.35
C ASN A 151 -17.09 -3.12 18.61
N ASP A 152 -16.52 -2.97 19.80
CA ASP A 152 -15.19 -3.50 20.13
C ASP A 152 -15.08 -5.02 19.98
N GLU A 153 -16.15 -5.76 20.26
CA GLU A 153 -16.18 -7.23 20.15
C GLU A 153 -16.09 -7.68 18.69
N GLN A 154 -16.66 -6.92 17.74
CA GLN A 154 -16.70 -7.25 16.33
C GLN A 154 -15.54 -6.62 15.53
N LYS A 155 -14.77 -5.67 16.09
CA LYS A 155 -13.68 -4.98 15.37
C LYS A 155 -12.64 -5.95 14.81
N SER A 156 -12.24 -6.95 15.59
CA SER A 156 -11.28 -7.96 15.14
C SER A 156 -11.78 -8.71 13.91
N TYR A 157 -13.07 -9.09 13.90
CA TYR A 157 -13.71 -9.74 12.77
C TYR A 157 -13.78 -8.81 11.55
N ALA A 158 -14.14 -7.53 11.74
CA ALA A 158 -14.24 -6.54 10.66
C ALA A 158 -12.88 -6.27 10.00
N TYR A 159 -11.82 -6.09 10.80
CA TYR A 159 -10.46 -5.93 10.27
C TYR A 159 -9.93 -7.21 9.61
N GLY A 160 -10.34 -8.38 10.11
CA GLY A 160 -10.04 -9.66 9.46
C GLY A 160 -10.62 -9.75 8.05
N ILE A 161 -11.89 -9.37 7.86
CA ILE A 161 -12.53 -9.29 6.54
C ILE A 161 -11.82 -8.27 5.67
N GLN A 162 -11.51 -7.07 6.19
CA GLN A 162 -10.79 -6.04 5.43
C GLN A 162 -9.44 -6.55 4.92
N SER A 163 -8.67 -7.20 5.79
CA SER A 163 -7.38 -7.80 5.43
C SER A 163 -7.53 -8.88 4.37
N MET A 164 -8.53 -9.75 4.50
CA MET A 164 -8.80 -10.80 3.52
C MET A 164 -9.15 -10.22 2.15
N LEU A 165 -10.06 -9.23 2.09
CA LEU A 165 -10.46 -8.57 0.84
C LEU A 165 -9.29 -7.80 0.22
N SER A 166 -8.47 -7.13 1.04
CA SER A 166 -7.25 -6.45 0.60
C SER A 166 -6.27 -7.41 -0.07
N ASN A 167 -5.92 -8.49 0.61
CA ASN A 167 -4.97 -9.47 0.06
C ASN A 167 -5.53 -10.18 -1.18
N SER A 168 -6.84 -10.51 -1.18
CA SER A 168 -7.49 -11.10 -2.36
C SER A 168 -7.44 -10.15 -3.56
N GLY A 169 -7.72 -8.86 -3.35
CA GLY A 169 -7.61 -7.84 -4.39
C GLY A 169 -6.18 -7.72 -4.92
N ALA A 170 -5.19 -7.73 -4.04
CA ALA A 170 -3.78 -7.67 -4.43
C ALA A 170 -3.36 -8.88 -5.29
N VAL A 171 -3.74 -10.10 -4.89
CA VAL A 171 -3.44 -11.32 -5.66
C VAL A 171 -4.11 -11.28 -7.02
N ILE A 172 -5.41 -10.95 -7.09
CA ILE A 172 -6.15 -10.86 -8.35
C ILE A 172 -5.46 -9.84 -9.27
N ALA A 173 -5.19 -8.63 -8.80
CA ALA A 173 -4.62 -7.55 -9.60
C ALA A 173 -3.21 -7.89 -10.11
N ALA A 174 -2.36 -8.44 -9.26
CA ALA A 174 -0.98 -8.77 -9.60
C ALA A 174 -0.90 -9.91 -10.65
N PHE A 175 -1.77 -10.91 -10.54
CA PHE A 175 -1.79 -12.06 -11.43
C PHE A 175 -2.53 -11.81 -12.75
N PHE A 176 -3.44 -10.84 -12.79
CA PHE A 176 -4.40 -10.67 -13.89
C PHE A 176 -3.76 -10.40 -15.25
N PRO A 177 -2.72 -9.54 -15.44
CA PRO A 177 -2.06 -9.35 -16.73
C PRO A 177 -1.45 -10.64 -17.27
N PHE A 178 -0.89 -11.50 -16.41
CA PHE A 178 -0.37 -12.81 -16.77
C PHE A 178 -1.48 -13.76 -17.23
N LEU A 179 -2.59 -13.82 -16.49
CA LEU A 179 -3.77 -14.62 -16.86
C LEU A 179 -4.31 -14.23 -18.24
N LEU A 180 -4.44 -12.94 -18.51
CA LEU A 180 -4.87 -12.45 -19.83
C LEU A 180 -3.93 -12.88 -20.96
N THR A 181 -2.63 -12.91 -20.69
CA THR A 181 -1.63 -13.39 -21.67
C THR A 181 -1.80 -14.88 -21.96
N ILE A 182 -2.07 -15.71 -20.95
CA ILE A 182 -2.39 -17.14 -21.15
C ILE A 182 -3.66 -17.31 -21.99
N LEU A 183 -4.65 -16.43 -21.81
CA LEU A 183 -5.90 -16.43 -22.58
C LEU A 183 -5.74 -15.86 -24.00
N GLY A 184 -4.50 -15.55 -24.44
CA GLY A 184 -4.20 -15.10 -25.79
C GLY A 184 -4.26 -13.58 -25.99
N VAL A 185 -4.42 -12.77 -24.94
CA VAL A 185 -4.35 -11.30 -25.06
C VAL A 185 -2.91 -10.87 -25.31
N ALA A 186 -2.71 -9.96 -26.27
CA ALA A 186 -1.40 -9.49 -26.67
C ALA A 186 -0.63 -8.84 -25.50
N ASN A 187 0.59 -9.34 -25.26
CA ASN A 187 1.51 -8.85 -24.23
C ASN A 187 2.63 -7.98 -24.81
N THR A 188 2.63 -7.77 -26.11
CA THR A 188 3.56 -6.88 -26.83
C THR A 188 2.76 -5.84 -27.60
N ALA A 189 3.35 -4.67 -27.78
CA ALA A 189 2.76 -3.56 -28.54
C ALA A 189 3.85 -2.81 -29.30
N LYS A 190 3.47 -1.83 -30.11
CA LYS A 190 4.40 -0.89 -30.73
C LYS A 190 5.17 -0.13 -29.64
N LYS A 191 6.40 0.32 -29.98
CA LYS A 191 7.22 1.11 -29.08
C LYS A 191 6.46 2.35 -28.59
N GLY A 192 6.46 2.57 -27.29
CA GLY A 192 5.73 3.66 -26.66
C GLY A 192 4.27 3.36 -26.31
N VAL A 193 3.74 2.18 -26.65
CA VAL A 193 2.35 1.78 -26.36
C VAL A 193 2.35 0.65 -25.33
N VAL A 194 1.51 0.79 -24.32
CA VAL A 194 1.35 -0.21 -23.27
C VAL A 194 0.61 -1.44 -23.83
N PRO A 195 1.08 -2.69 -23.54
CA PRO A 195 0.44 -3.89 -24.04
C PRO A 195 -1.03 -4.04 -23.61
N GLN A 196 -1.84 -4.65 -24.47
CA GLN A 196 -3.27 -4.85 -24.21
C GLN A 196 -3.56 -5.65 -22.95
N SER A 197 -2.71 -6.61 -22.59
CA SER A 197 -2.85 -7.35 -21.32
C SER A 197 -2.86 -6.43 -20.09
N VAL A 198 -2.07 -5.36 -20.10
CA VAL A 198 -2.04 -4.37 -19.02
C VAL A 198 -3.26 -3.45 -19.13
N VAL A 199 -3.56 -2.93 -20.32
CA VAL A 199 -4.72 -2.02 -20.55
C VAL A 199 -6.02 -2.67 -20.08
N ILE A 200 -6.29 -3.91 -20.49
CA ILE A 200 -7.51 -4.64 -20.09
C ILE A 200 -7.52 -4.90 -18.59
N SER A 201 -6.35 -5.17 -17.98
CA SER A 201 -6.28 -5.36 -16.52
C SER A 201 -6.73 -4.11 -15.75
N PHE A 202 -6.32 -2.93 -16.19
CA PHE A 202 -6.78 -1.67 -15.62
C PHE A 202 -8.27 -1.44 -15.85
N TYR A 203 -8.81 -1.76 -17.03
CA TYR A 203 -10.24 -1.63 -17.32
C TYR A 203 -11.11 -2.54 -16.47
N VAL A 204 -10.74 -3.81 -16.35
CA VAL A 204 -11.46 -4.76 -15.50
C VAL A 204 -11.34 -4.35 -14.03
N GLY A 205 -10.15 -3.93 -13.60
CA GLY A 205 -9.94 -3.38 -12.26
C GLY A 205 -10.83 -2.17 -11.96
N ALA A 206 -10.98 -1.24 -12.92
CA ALA A 206 -11.87 -0.10 -12.82
C ALA A 206 -13.34 -0.50 -12.67
N VAL A 207 -13.80 -1.48 -13.46
CA VAL A 207 -15.17 -2.01 -13.36
C VAL A 207 -15.41 -2.65 -11.99
N ILE A 208 -14.47 -3.45 -11.49
CA ILE A 208 -14.57 -4.06 -10.16
C ILE A 208 -14.60 -2.98 -9.08
N LEU A 209 -13.76 -1.94 -9.19
CA LEU A 209 -13.74 -0.81 -8.27
C LEU A 209 -15.10 -0.10 -8.21
N VAL A 210 -15.73 0.16 -9.37
CA VAL A 210 -17.06 0.79 -9.44
C VAL A 210 -18.10 -0.10 -8.75
N ILE A 211 -18.18 -1.38 -9.14
CA ILE A 211 -19.18 -2.30 -8.60
C ILE A 211 -19.06 -2.43 -7.09
N THR A 212 -17.86 -2.71 -6.59
CA THR A 212 -17.63 -2.95 -5.17
C THR A 212 -17.84 -1.70 -4.32
N SER A 213 -17.40 -0.54 -4.80
CA SER A 213 -17.60 0.74 -4.10
C SER A 213 -19.07 1.16 -4.08
N LEU A 214 -19.79 1.02 -5.21
CA LEU A 214 -21.22 1.33 -5.26
C LEU A 214 -22.03 0.41 -4.36
N LEU A 215 -21.69 -0.87 -4.27
CA LEU A 215 -22.35 -1.79 -3.33
C LEU A 215 -22.15 -1.34 -1.88
N THR A 216 -20.94 -0.90 -1.51
CA THR A 216 -20.71 -0.32 -0.17
C THR A 216 -21.56 0.93 0.04
N VAL A 217 -21.49 1.91 -0.86
CA VAL A 217 -22.18 3.20 -0.71
C VAL A 217 -23.69 3.06 -0.66
N THR A 218 -24.28 2.11 -1.40
CA THR A 218 -25.73 1.90 -1.44
C THR A 218 -26.27 1.08 -0.27
N LYS A 219 -25.43 0.25 0.37
CA LYS A 219 -25.86 -0.66 1.44
C LYS A 219 -25.44 -0.20 2.84
N VAL A 220 -24.46 0.68 2.94
CA VAL A 220 -23.96 1.18 4.23
C VAL A 220 -24.52 2.59 4.46
N HIS A 221 -25.04 2.81 5.66
CA HIS A 221 -25.49 4.12 6.13
C HIS A 221 -24.79 4.41 7.45
N GLU A 222 -24.04 5.49 7.46
CA GLU A 222 -23.32 5.93 8.66
C GLU A 222 -24.28 6.55 9.68
N TYR A 223 -23.90 6.51 10.96
CA TYR A 223 -24.66 7.19 12.01
C TYR A 223 -24.67 8.69 11.81
N ASP A 224 -25.84 9.32 12.02
CA ASP A 224 -25.94 10.77 12.03
C ASP A 224 -25.08 11.37 13.15
N PRO A 225 -24.69 12.67 13.06
CA PRO A 225 -23.76 13.27 14.00
C PRO A 225 -24.21 13.19 15.48
N LYS A 226 -25.51 13.25 15.75
CA LYS A 226 -26.04 13.18 17.13
C LYS A 226 -25.93 11.76 17.67
N THR A 227 -26.35 10.76 16.87
CA THR A 227 -26.24 9.35 17.20
C THR A 227 -24.78 8.93 17.38
N TYR A 228 -23.88 9.41 16.48
CA TYR A 228 -22.45 9.17 16.58
C TYR A 228 -21.86 9.73 17.89
N ALA A 229 -22.15 10.99 18.22
CA ALA A 229 -21.67 11.61 19.45
C ALA A 229 -22.17 10.86 20.70
N ARG A 230 -23.43 10.37 20.69
CA ARG A 230 -24.00 9.58 21.77
C ARG A 230 -23.29 8.23 21.96
N TYR A 231 -22.96 7.52 20.87
CA TYR A 231 -22.27 6.23 20.94
C TYR A 231 -20.79 6.36 21.35
N HIS A 232 -20.15 7.46 20.99
CA HIS A 232 -18.72 7.69 21.27
C HIS A 232 -18.46 8.57 22.50
N GLY A 233 -19.51 9.05 23.18
CA GLY A 233 -19.38 9.89 24.38
C GLY A 233 -18.64 11.21 24.12
N ILE A 234 -18.81 11.78 22.92
CA ILE A 234 -18.10 13.02 22.52
C ILE A 234 -18.90 14.21 23.01
N ASN A 235 -18.30 15.03 23.90
CA ASN A 235 -18.82 16.35 24.26
C ASN A 235 -18.25 17.40 23.31
N GLU A 236 -19.05 18.40 22.93
CA GLU A 236 -18.66 19.47 21.99
C GLU A 236 -17.41 20.28 22.44
N GLU A 237 -17.09 20.25 23.73
CA GLU A 237 -15.91 20.93 24.28
C GLU A 237 -14.59 20.19 24.08
N ASP A 238 -14.62 18.88 23.82
CA ASP A 238 -13.40 18.07 23.65
C ASP A 238 -12.71 18.27 22.29
N ASN A 239 -13.44 18.80 21.32
CA ASN A 239 -12.95 19.02 19.94
C ASN A 239 -11.95 20.19 19.78
N LYS A 240 -11.69 20.98 20.83
CA LYS A 240 -10.86 22.20 20.75
C LYS A 240 -9.41 22.07 21.20
N LYS A 241 -8.96 20.90 21.65
CA LYS A 241 -7.62 20.73 22.25
C LYS A 241 -6.79 19.57 21.73
N ASP A 242 -6.87 19.23 20.46
CA ASP A 242 -5.87 18.34 19.90
C ASP A 242 -4.56 19.10 19.76
N GLY A 243 -3.60 18.71 20.60
CA GLY A 243 -2.29 19.32 20.68
C GLY A 243 -1.55 19.24 19.36
N ILE A 244 -0.79 20.28 19.05
CA ILE A 244 0.06 20.40 17.87
C ILE A 244 0.87 19.10 17.73
N TRP A 245 0.68 18.36 16.64
CA TRP A 245 1.31 17.06 16.35
C TRP A 245 2.85 17.03 16.55
N PHE A 246 3.54 18.17 16.37
CA PHE A 246 4.95 18.31 16.72
C PHE A 246 5.26 18.11 18.21
N VAL A 247 4.35 18.51 19.09
CA VAL A 247 4.52 18.31 20.54
C VAL A 247 4.39 16.84 20.89
N LEU A 248 3.48 16.15 20.23
CA LEU A 248 3.29 14.71 20.40
C LEU A 248 4.50 13.91 19.89
N LEU A 249 5.06 14.28 18.74
CA LEU A 249 6.30 13.66 18.24
C LEU A 249 7.46 13.78 19.23
N LYS A 250 7.67 14.97 19.83
CA LYS A 250 8.73 15.16 20.84
C LYS A 250 8.51 14.33 22.10
N LYS A 251 7.26 14.00 22.43
CA LYS A 251 6.87 13.17 23.57
C LYS A 251 6.70 11.69 23.22
N ALA A 252 6.95 11.30 21.97
CA ALA A 252 6.79 9.94 21.54
C ALA A 252 7.71 9.00 22.34
N PRO A 253 7.22 7.82 22.74
CA PRO A 253 8.03 6.86 23.49
C PRO A 253 9.24 6.41 22.65
N LYS A 254 10.31 6.02 23.33
CA LYS A 254 11.56 5.62 22.66
C LYS A 254 11.35 4.50 21.63
N VAL A 255 10.49 3.54 21.95
CA VAL A 255 10.11 2.43 21.05
C VAL A 255 9.54 2.94 19.73
N PHE A 256 8.80 4.06 19.71
CA PHE A 256 8.30 4.68 18.48
C PHE A 256 9.45 4.97 17.51
N TRP A 257 10.54 5.57 17.99
CA TRP A 257 11.70 5.94 17.18
C TRP A 257 12.56 4.73 16.80
N GLU A 258 12.71 3.77 17.71
CA GLU A 258 13.45 2.52 17.48
C GLU A 258 12.77 1.69 16.36
N VAL A 259 11.44 1.57 16.42
CA VAL A 259 10.66 0.89 15.38
C VAL A 259 10.65 1.69 14.07
N SER A 260 10.59 3.03 14.13
CA SER A 260 10.68 3.88 12.94
C SER A 260 12.01 3.72 12.21
N LEU A 261 13.11 3.49 12.93
CA LEU A 261 14.42 3.19 12.33
C LEU A 261 14.40 1.86 11.56
N VAL A 262 13.76 0.82 12.09
CA VAL A 262 13.60 -0.45 11.37
C VAL A 262 12.76 -0.23 10.11
N GLN A 263 11.65 0.50 10.24
CA GLN A 263 10.77 0.81 9.11
C GLN A 263 11.48 1.62 8.02
N LEU A 264 12.41 2.50 8.39
CA LEU A 264 13.23 3.25 7.42
C LEU A 264 13.88 2.29 6.41
N PHE A 265 14.57 1.27 6.90
CA PHE A 265 15.28 0.32 6.03
C PHE A 265 14.33 -0.67 5.33
N CYS A 266 13.24 -1.07 5.97
CA CYS A 266 12.23 -1.94 5.37
C CYS A 266 11.59 -1.31 4.14
N TRP A 267 11.09 -0.07 4.28
CA TRP A 267 10.40 0.64 3.21
C TRP A 267 11.37 1.13 2.12
N PHE A 268 12.62 1.35 2.47
CA PHE A 268 13.68 1.59 1.51
C PHE A 268 13.89 0.38 0.57
N SER A 269 13.96 -0.84 1.14
CA SER A 269 14.08 -2.08 0.36
C SER A 269 12.88 -2.29 -0.55
N PHE A 270 11.68 -2.08 -0.03
CA PHE A 270 10.44 -2.23 -0.79
C PHE A 270 10.33 -1.20 -1.93
N GLN A 271 10.75 0.04 -1.68
CA GLN A 271 10.76 1.09 -2.71
C GLN A 271 11.63 0.71 -3.91
N TYR A 272 12.80 0.14 -3.66
CA TYR A 272 13.68 -0.32 -4.74
C TYR A 272 13.13 -1.55 -5.45
N LEU A 273 12.48 -2.47 -4.75
CA LEU A 273 11.76 -3.57 -5.38
C LEU A 273 10.72 -3.02 -6.38
N SER A 274 9.85 -2.14 -5.93
CA SER A 274 8.78 -1.58 -6.76
C SER A 274 9.32 -0.83 -7.99
N THR A 275 10.43 -0.11 -7.81
CA THR A 275 11.01 0.73 -8.88
C THR A 275 11.78 -0.07 -9.91
N TYR A 276 12.62 -1.04 -9.48
CA TYR A 276 13.65 -1.63 -10.31
C TYR A 276 13.48 -3.13 -10.59
N ALA A 277 12.58 -3.84 -9.89
CA ALA A 277 12.50 -5.30 -10.01
C ALA A 277 12.12 -5.77 -11.41
N THR A 278 11.18 -5.13 -12.10
CA THR A 278 10.80 -5.50 -13.46
C THR A 278 12.00 -5.48 -14.41
N GLY A 279 12.75 -4.38 -14.40
CA GLY A 279 13.94 -4.27 -15.25
C GLY A 279 15.09 -5.19 -14.81
N ALA A 280 15.25 -5.43 -13.50
CA ALA A 280 16.24 -6.38 -12.98
C ALA A 280 15.94 -7.81 -13.44
N ILE A 281 14.69 -8.24 -13.36
CA ILE A 281 14.22 -9.54 -13.82
C ILE A 281 14.37 -9.66 -15.33
N ALA A 282 13.99 -8.63 -16.11
CA ALA A 282 14.16 -8.59 -17.55
C ALA A 282 15.63 -8.76 -17.97
N ALA A 283 16.52 -8.00 -17.33
CA ALA A 283 17.94 -8.06 -17.60
C ALA A 283 18.58 -9.43 -17.26
N ASN A 284 18.22 -9.99 -16.09
CA ASN A 284 18.82 -11.23 -15.60
C ASN A 284 18.30 -12.47 -16.29
N VAL A 285 16.98 -12.59 -16.47
CA VAL A 285 16.32 -13.81 -16.96
C VAL A 285 16.21 -13.80 -18.49
N TRP A 286 15.73 -12.71 -19.08
CA TRP A 286 15.47 -12.63 -20.53
C TRP A 286 16.52 -11.87 -21.32
N LYS A 287 17.56 -11.30 -20.67
CA LYS A 287 18.57 -10.45 -21.32
C LYS A 287 17.94 -9.29 -22.10
N ALA A 288 16.79 -8.81 -21.64
CA ALA A 288 15.99 -7.81 -22.31
C ALA A 288 16.19 -6.45 -21.61
N PHE A 289 16.76 -5.49 -22.35
CA PHE A 289 17.03 -4.15 -21.87
C PHE A 289 16.11 -3.11 -22.50
N ASP A 290 15.53 -3.40 -23.66
CA ASP A 290 14.54 -2.54 -24.31
C ASP A 290 13.14 -2.86 -23.75
N PRO A 291 12.46 -1.87 -23.13
CA PRO A 291 11.11 -2.04 -22.61
C PRO A 291 10.07 -2.42 -23.65
N ALA A 292 10.29 -2.15 -24.94
CA ALA A 292 9.43 -2.57 -26.02
C ALA A 292 9.60 -4.05 -26.41
N SER A 293 10.67 -4.70 -25.94
CA SER A 293 10.97 -6.09 -26.27
C SER A 293 9.98 -7.07 -25.61
N ALA A 294 9.72 -8.19 -26.27
CA ALA A 294 8.88 -9.26 -25.72
C ALA A 294 9.42 -9.79 -24.39
N GLY A 295 10.74 -9.92 -24.24
CA GLY A 295 11.38 -10.39 -23.01
C GLY A 295 11.14 -9.45 -21.83
N TYR A 296 11.19 -8.12 -22.04
CA TYR A 296 10.88 -7.16 -20.99
C TYR A 296 9.40 -7.23 -20.57
N GLN A 297 8.50 -7.36 -21.52
CA GLN A 297 7.07 -7.47 -21.25
C GLN A 297 6.71 -8.79 -20.55
N LEU A 298 7.41 -9.89 -20.88
CA LEU A 298 7.30 -11.16 -20.13
C LEU A 298 7.78 -10.99 -18.68
N ALA A 299 8.88 -10.27 -18.46
CA ALA A 299 9.37 -9.97 -17.10
C ALA A 299 8.35 -9.18 -16.29
N GLY A 300 7.67 -8.21 -16.90
CA GLY A 300 6.59 -7.46 -16.24
C GLY A 300 5.42 -8.34 -15.81
N ASN A 301 4.98 -9.26 -16.67
CA ASN A 301 3.94 -10.25 -16.31
C ASN A 301 4.43 -11.19 -15.20
N TRP A 302 5.69 -11.65 -15.30
CA TRP A 302 6.25 -12.53 -14.29
C TRP A 302 6.42 -11.84 -12.94
N PHE A 303 6.79 -10.56 -12.93
CA PHE A 303 6.81 -9.75 -11.71
C PHE A 303 5.43 -9.68 -11.04
N GLY A 304 4.35 -9.58 -11.82
CA GLY A 304 2.98 -9.71 -11.30
C GLY A 304 2.73 -11.05 -10.62
N VAL A 305 3.10 -12.17 -11.27
CA VAL A 305 2.99 -13.51 -10.67
C VAL A 305 3.79 -13.60 -9.38
N LEU A 306 5.02 -13.11 -9.38
CA LEU A 306 5.89 -13.11 -8.20
C LEU A 306 5.31 -12.25 -7.05
N THR A 307 4.67 -11.12 -7.36
CA THR A 307 3.97 -10.28 -6.37
C THR A 307 2.76 -11.02 -5.77
N ALA A 308 2.03 -11.80 -6.57
CA ALA A 308 0.97 -12.67 -6.06
C ALA A 308 1.52 -13.75 -5.11
N VAL A 309 2.64 -14.40 -5.47
CA VAL A 309 3.35 -15.37 -4.61
C VAL A 309 3.79 -14.70 -3.29
N GLN A 310 4.35 -13.50 -3.36
CA GLN A 310 4.71 -12.69 -2.18
C GLN A 310 3.51 -12.48 -1.27
N SER A 311 2.36 -12.11 -1.82
CA SER A 311 1.14 -11.85 -1.05
C SER A 311 0.61 -13.12 -0.37
N ILE A 312 0.62 -14.25 -1.08
CA ILE A 312 0.24 -15.56 -0.51
C ILE A 312 1.19 -15.96 0.62
N ALA A 313 2.49 -15.85 0.40
CA ALA A 313 3.50 -16.16 1.42
C ALA A 313 3.32 -15.26 2.66
N ALA A 314 2.99 -13.97 2.46
CA ALA A 314 2.74 -13.04 3.55
C ALA A 314 1.50 -13.44 4.37
N VAL A 315 0.41 -13.87 3.74
CA VAL A 315 -0.79 -14.36 4.45
C VAL A 315 -0.46 -15.58 5.31
N ILE A 316 0.24 -16.57 4.73
CA ILE A 316 0.64 -17.78 5.45
C ILE A 316 1.55 -17.41 6.64
N TRP A 317 2.54 -16.56 6.40
CA TRP A 317 3.48 -16.17 7.45
C TRP A 317 2.82 -15.33 8.54
N SER A 318 1.87 -14.45 8.21
CA SER A 318 1.09 -13.69 9.20
C SER A 318 0.36 -14.62 10.19
N TYR A 319 -0.16 -15.76 9.72
CA TYR A 319 -0.77 -16.75 10.59
C TYR A 319 0.24 -17.41 11.55
N ILE A 320 1.47 -17.61 11.09
CA ILE A 320 2.57 -18.11 11.94
C ILE A 320 2.95 -17.06 12.98
N LEU A 321 3.11 -15.79 12.54
CA LEU A 321 3.47 -14.68 13.44
C LEU A 321 2.44 -14.46 14.55
N ALA A 322 1.15 -14.66 14.24
CA ALA A 322 0.08 -14.54 15.24
C ALA A 322 0.18 -15.57 16.40
N LYS A 323 0.94 -16.66 16.21
CA LYS A 323 1.19 -17.68 17.23
C LYS A 323 2.49 -17.46 18.00
N VAL A 324 3.31 -16.49 17.59
CA VAL A 324 4.59 -16.19 18.27
C VAL A 324 4.27 -15.51 19.61
N PRO A 325 4.79 -16.03 20.74
CA PRO A 325 4.60 -15.40 22.04
C PRO A 325 5.20 -13.99 22.08
N ASN A 326 4.60 -13.11 22.88
CA ASN A 326 4.99 -11.69 22.97
C ASN A 326 6.50 -11.50 23.27
N ASN A 327 7.08 -12.32 24.14
CA ASN A 327 8.50 -12.27 24.48
C ASN A 327 9.45 -12.67 23.34
N HIS A 328 8.96 -13.15 22.21
CA HIS A 328 9.73 -13.53 21.02
C HIS A 328 9.42 -12.67 19.79
N HIS A 329 8.59 -11.63 19.91
CA HIS A 329 8.24 -10.76 18.78
C HIS A 329 9.47 -10.12 18.13
N LYS A 330 10.42 -9.64 18.92
CA LYS A 330 11.69 -9.09 18.43
C LYS A 330 12.48 -10.10 17.59
N LEU A 331 12.61 -11.33 18.09
CA LEU A 331 13.30 -12.40 17.38
C LEU A 331 12.58 -12.77 16.07
N GLY A 332 11.26 -12.97 16.14
CA GLY A 332 10.42 -13.24 14.97
C GLY A 332 10.51 -12.13 13.93
N TYR A 333 10.55 -10.87 14.36
CA TYR A 333 10.72 -9.72 13.48
C TYR A 333 12.07 -9.75 12.78
N GLY A 334 13.16 -9.85 13.54
CA GLY A 334 14.53 -9.87 12.99
C GLY A 334 14.76 -11.03 12.00
N ILE A 335 14.33 -12.24 12.33
CA ILE A 335 14.44 -13.42 11.44
C ILE A 335 13.66 -13.19 10.16
N SER A 336 12.42 -12.69 10.24
CA SER A 336 11.60 -12.43 9.07
C SER A 336 12.24 -11.40 8.15
N LEU A 337 12.85 -10.35 8.69
CA LEU A 337 13.56 -9.34 7.91
C LEU A 337 14.82 -9.88 7.25
N LEU A 338 15.56 -10.79 7.90
CA LEU A 338 16.71 -11.47 7.28
C LEU A 338 16.27 -12.32 6.09
N PHE A 339 15.17 -13.06 6.18
CA PHE A 339 14.61 -13.74 5.02
C PHE A 339 14.31 -12.78 3.88
N GLY A 340 13.69 -11.63 4.16
CA GLY A 340 13.45 -10.60 3.16
C GLY A 340 14.73 -10.05 2.54
N ALA A 341 15.76 -9.78 3.35
CA ALA A 341 17.05 -9.32 2.86
C ALA A 341 17.69 -10.30 1.87
N VAL A 342 17.66 -11.61 2.17
CA VAL A 342 18.08 -12.66 1.26
C VAL A 342 17.21 -12.67 0.00
N GLY A 343 15.89 -12.54 0.15
CA GLY A 343 14.94 -12.48 -0.96
C GLY A 343 15.25 -11.33 -1.92
N TYR A 344 15.39 -10.10 -1.43
CA TYR A 344 15.74 -8.93 -2.26
C TYR A 344 17.10 -9.09 -2.94
N GLY A 345 18.15 -9.45 -2.17
CA GLY A 345 19.50 -9.58 -2.67
C GLY A 345 19.68 -10.72 -3.67
N SER A 346 18.93 -11.82 -3.53
CA SER A 346 19.01 -12.98 -4.41
C SER A 346 18.55 -12.67 -5.86
N ILE A 347 17.68 -11.69 -6.06
CA ILE A 347 17.25 -11.26 -7.40
C ILE A 347 18.44 -10.83 -8.27
N PHE A 348 19.50 -10.29 -7.68
CA PHE A 348 20.72 -9.93 -8.38
C PHE A 348 21.43 -11.15 -9.03
N PHE A 349 21.42 -12.29 -8.35
CA PHE A 349 22.18 -13.47 -8.76
C PHE A 349 21.36 -14.44 -9.61
N ILE A 350 20.04 -14.47 -9.43
CA ILE A 350 19.15 -15.46 -10.05
C ILE A 350 18.89 -15.10 -11.51
N LYS A 351 19.15 -16.10 -12.39
CA LYS A 351 18.92 -16.02 -13.84
C LYS A 351 17.76 -16.91 -14.31
N SER A 352 17.15 -17.67 -13.42
CA SER A 352 16.01 -18.54 -13.72
C SER A 352 14.71 -17.93 -13.21
N GLN A 353 13.70 -17.81 -14.07
CA GLN A 353 12.39 -17.29 -13.68
C GLN A 353 11.76 -18.08 -12.52
N ASN A 354 11.90 -19.41 -12.50
CA ASN A 354 11.28 -20.27 -11.50
C ASN A 354 11.95 -20.12 -10.12
N LEU A 355 13.28 -19.92 -10.06
CA LEU A 355 13.98 -19.72 -8.80
C LEU A 355 13.62 -18.37 -8.14
N LEU A 356 13.17 -17.38 -8.90
CA LEU A 356 12.66 -16.12 -8.37
C LEU A 356 11.43 -16.31 -7.47
N ILE A 357 10.67 -17.39 -7.65
CA ILE A 357 9.54 -17.74 -6.76
C ILE A 357 10.04 -17.82 -5.31
N LEU A 358 11.17 -18.48 -5.08
CA LEU A 358 11.74 -18.57 -3.73
C LEU A 358 12.11 -17.19 -3.17
N SER A 359 12.72 -16.32 -3.99
CA SER A 359 13.03 -14.94 -3.59
C SER A 359 11.79 -14.20 -3.10
N PHE A 360 10.68 -14.32 -3.83
CA PHE A 360 9.44 -13.61 -3.50
C PHE A 360 8.66 -14.25 -2.34
N VAL A 361 8.81 -15.56 -2.10
CA VAL A 361 8.37 -16.18 -0.84
C VAL A 361 9.10 -15.57 0.35
N LEU A 362 10.42 -15.43 0.28
CA LEU A 362 11.23 -14.83 1.35
C LEU A 362 10.88 -13.34 1.55
N ILE A 363 10.63 -12.59 0.48
CA ILE A 363 10.15 -11.20 0.55
C ILE A 363 8.77 -11.15 1.21
N GLY A 364 7.87 -12.10 0.89
CA GLY A 364 6.55 -12.21 1.51
C GLY A 364 6.59 -12.44 3.01
N ILE A 365 7.54 -13.24 3.50
CA ILE A 365 7.83 -13.43 4.92
C ILE A 365 8.16 -12.08 5.59
N SER A 366 9.05 -11.31 4.99
CA SER A 366 9.42 -9.98 5.48
C SER A 366 8.24 -9.01 5.42
N TRP A 367 7.47 -9.02 4.33
CA TRP A 367 6.30 -8.18 4.15
C TRP A 367 5.27 -8.37 5.25
N ALA A 368 4.98 -9.63 5.63
CA ALA A 368 4.10 -9.93 6.75
C ALA A 368 4.60 -9.30 8.06
N ALA A 369 5.88 -9.48 8.37
CA ALA A 369 6.48 -9.00 9.61
C ALA A 369 6.54 -7.47 9.69
N MET A 370 6.91 -6.78 8.59
CA MET A 370 7.00 -5.32 8.55
C MET A 370 5.63 -4.62 8.62
N ASN A 371 4.55 -5.33 8.36
CA ASN A 371 3.19 -4.79 8.51
C ASN A 371 2.55 -5.16 9.86
N THR A 372 3.00 -6.21 10.53
CA THR A 372 2.40 -6.70 11.78
C THR A 372 3.12 -6.16 13.01
N TYR A 373 4.42 -6.42 13.15
CA TYR A 373 5.16 -6.11 14.37
C TYR A 373 5.31 -4.63 14.70
N PRO A 374 5.54 -3.71 13.75
CA PRO A 374 5.69 -2.30 14.06
C PRO A 374 4.46 -1.71 14.75
N LEU A 375 3.28 -2.00 14.22
CA LEU A 375 2.03 -1.54 14.81
C LEU A 375 1.79 -2.14 16.19
N THR A 376 2.10 -3.42 16.37
CA THR A 376 1.99 -4.11 17.66
C THR A 376 2.94 -3.50 18.71
N LEU A 377 4.21 -3.33 18.37
CA LEU A 377 5.23 -2.80 19.29
C LEU A 377 4.95 -1.33 19.66
N VAL A 378 4.56 -0.51 18.69
CA VAL A 378 4.24 0.89 18.92
C VAL A 378 2.95 1.02 19.74
N SER A 379 1.89 0.28 19.41
CA SER A 379 0.63 0.35 20.16
C SER A 379 0.78 -0.12 21.61
N ASN A 380 1.60 -1.14 21.86
CA ASN A 380 1.88 -1.63 23.23
C ASN A 380 2.67 -0.60 24.06
N ALA A 381 3.49 0.23 23.43
CA ALA A 381 4.27 1.27 24.10
C ALA A 381 3.47 2.56 24.34
N LEU A 382 2.36 2.75 23.64
CA LEU A 382 1.50 3.93 23.78
C LEU A 382 0.44 3.69 24.86
N SER A 383 0.20 4.69 25.69
CA SER A 383 -0.88 4.67 26.68
C SER A 383 -1.98 5.65 26.31
N GLY A 384 -3.20 5.13 26.03
CA GLY A 384 -4.45 5.86 26.15
C GLY A 384 -4.69 7.01 25.17
N LYS A 385 -4.65 8.23 25.67
CA LYS A 385 -5.35 9.43 25.15
C LYS A 385 -5.03 9.89 23.72
N HIS A 386 -3.91 9.46 23.10
CA HIS A 386 -3.48 9.92 21.79
C HIS A 386 -3.06 8.78 20.84
N MET A 387 -3.53 7.56 21.10
CA MET A 387 -3.17 6.37 20.32
C MET A 387 -3.37 6.57 18.82
N GLY A 388 -4.56 7.05 18.41
CA GLY A 388 -4.87 7.27 17.00
C GLY A 388 -3.96 8.30 16.34
N THR A 389 -3.64 9.39 17.04
CA THR A 389 -2.71 10.40 16.51
C THR A 389 -1.29 9.86 16.37
N TYR A 390 -0.80 9.09 17.34
CA TYR A 390 0.53 8.46 17.23
C TYR A 390 0.60 7.42 16.12
N LEU A 391 -0.43 6.61 15.92
CA LEU A 391 -0.50 5.66 14.80
C LEU A 391 -0.58 6.38 13.45
N GLY A 392 -1.29 7.53 13.40
CA GLY A 392 -1.29 8.40 12.21
C GLY A 392 0.10 8.99 11.92
N LEU A 393 0.80 9.47 12.95
CA LEU A 393 2.17 9.97 12.83
C LEU A 393 3.16 8.84 12.45
N PHE A 394 2.90 7.61 12.91
CA PHE A 394 3.71 6.46 12.55
C PHE A 394 3.66 6.15 11.03
N ASN A 395 2.59 6.55 10.34
CA ASN A 395 2.52 6.45 8.88
C ASN A 395 3.63 7.26 8.17
N CYS A 396 4.18 8.30 8.82
CA CYS A 396 5.36 9.00 8.32
C CYS A 396 6.58 8.08 8.22
N SER A 397 6.70 7.10 9.12
CA SER A 397 7.76 6.08 9.09
C SER A 397 7.62 5.09 7.92
N ILE A 398 6.50 5.12 7.20
CA ILE A 398 6.25 4.38 5.97
C ILE A 398 6.57 5.26 4.75
N CYS A 399 6.02 6.46 4.71
CA CYS A 399 6.09 7.31 3.52
C CYS A 399 7.45 8.00 3.36
N LEU A 400 8.03 8.54 4.43
CA LEU A 400 9.33 9.26 4.37
C LEU A 400 10.47 8.38 3.86
N PRO A 401 10.66 7.13 4.32
CA PRO A 401 11.69 6.26 3.77
C PRO A 401 11.58 6.00 2.28
N GLN A 402 10.38 5.86 1.77
CA GLN A 402 10.13 5.65 0.34
C GLN A 402 10.53 6.89 -0.49
N ILE A 403 10.22 8.09 0.02
CA ILE A 403 10.65 9.35 -0.59
C ILE A 403 12.18 9.45 -0.57
N ILE A 404 12.81 9.17 0.57
CA ILE A 404 14.27 9.20 0.72
C ILE A 404 14.93 8.18 -0.23
N ALA A 405 14.42 6.96 -0.31
CA ALA A 405 14.93 5.93 -1.22
C ALA A 405 14.85 6.38 -2.68
N SER A 406 13.71 6.96 -3.07
CA SER A 406 13.52 7.48 -4.43
C SER A 406 14.50 8.61 -4.74
N LEU A 407 14.73 9.55 -3.82
CA LEU A 407 15.71 10.62 -3.98
C LEU A 407 17.15 10.09 -4.05
N LEU A 408 17.51 9.16 -3.16
CA LEU A 408 18.82 8.54 -3.17
C LEU A 408 19.08 7.71 -4.43
N SER A 409 18.04 7.23 -5.10
CA SER A 409 18.19 6.48 -6.34
C SER A 409 18.87 7.28 -7.44
N PHE A 410 18.73 8.62 -7.47
CA PHE A 410 19.41 9.50 -8.44
C PHE A 410 20.94 9.51 -8.30
N ILE A 411 21.44 9.17 -7.11
CA ILE A 411 22.87 9.05 -6.84
C ILE A 411 23.31 7.59 -6.96
N LEU A 412 22.58 6.67 -6.35
CA LEU A 412 22.96 5.26 -6.28
C LEU A 412 22.87 4.55 -7.62
N PHE A 413 21.85 4.83 -8.43
CA PHE A 413 21.66 4.14 -9.70
C PHE A 413 22.81 4.43 -10.70
N PRO A 414 23.20 5.70 -10.95
CA PRO A 414 24.40 5.99 -11.75
C PRO A 414 25.69 5.44 -11.14
N PHE A 415 25.85 5.52 -9.81
CA PHE A 415 27.02 4.95 -9.11
C PHE A 415 27.15 3.45 -9.35
N LEU A 416 26.02 2.72 -9.42
CA LEU A 416 25.94 1.29 -9.74
C LEU A 416 25.92 1.02 -11.25
N LYS A 417 26.45 1.94 -12.08
CA LYS A 417 26.53 1.83 -13.54
C LYS A 417 25.17 1.57 -14.21
N CYS A 418 24.14 2.18 -13.70
CA CYS A 418 22.74 2.05 -14.16
C CYS A 418 22.24 0.59 -14.20
N SER A 419 22.71 -0.23 -13.27
CA SER A 419 22.33 -1.64 -13.18
C SER A 419 21.11 -1.84 -12.29
N MET A 420 19.96 -2.15 -12.89
CA MET A 420 18.74 -2.46 -12.13
C MET A 420 18.91 -3.71 -11.22
N PRO A 421 19.59 -4.80 -11.66
CA PRO A 421 19.91 -5.89 -10.73
C PRO A 421 20.73 -5.44 -9.52
N ALA A 422 21.70 -4.52 -9.67
CA ALA A 422 22.49 -4.02 -8.55
C ALA A 422 21.65 -3.23 -7.53
N MET A 423 20.57 -2.57 -7.97
CA MET A 423 19.61 -1.94 -7.06
C MET A 423 18.87 -2.97 -6.19
N MET A 424 18.66 -4.19 -6.67
CA MET A 424 18.09 -5.28 -5.86
C MET A 424 19.07 -5.75 -4.77
N LEU A 425 20.38 -5.76 -5.06
CA LEU A 425 21.39 -6.03 -4.04
C LEU A 425 21.39 -4.92 -2.97
N THR A 426 21.26 -3.66 -3.38
CA THR A 426 21.13 -2.52 -2.44
C THR A 426 19.88 -2.66 -1.56
N ALA A 427 18.77 -3.11 -2.12
CA ALA A 427 17.56 -3.44 -1.35
C ALA A 427 17.83 -4.55 -0.32
N GLY A 428 18.58 -5.59 -0.69
CA GLY A 428 19.01 -6.66 0.21
C GLY A 428 19.87 -6.14 1.36
N ILE A 429 20.85 -5.28 1.08
CA ILE A 429 21.70 -4.64 2.10
C ILE A 429 20.84 -3.81 3.06
N SER A 430 19.89 -3.03 2.55
CA SER A 430 18.95 -2.29 3.40
C SER A 430 18.12 -3.22 4.28
N GLY A 431 17.68 -4.37 3.76
CA GLY A 431 16.99 -5.41 4.55
C GLY A 431 17.85 -5.98 5.68
N ILE A 432 19.16 -6.17 5.48
CA ILE A 432 20.09 -6.54 6.53
C ILE A 432 20.18 -5.45 7.61
N LEU A 433 20.29 -4.19 7.20
CA LEU A 433 20.30 -3.05 8.13
C LEU A 433 18.99 -2.96 8.92
N ALA A 434 17.86 -3.27 8.31
CA ALA A 434 16.57 -3.38 8.99
C ALA A 434 16.63 -4.46 10.09
N ALA A 435 17.09 -5.66 9.75
CA ALA A 435 17.19 -6.77 10.72
C ALA A 435 18.14 -6.45 11.88
N ILE A 436 19.29 -5.81 11.61
CA ILE A 436 20.21 -5.33 12.64
C ILE A 436 19.54 -4.27 13.52
N SER A 437 18.79 -3.35 12.91
CA SER A 437 18.10 -2.27 13.64
C SER A 437 17.06 -2.81 14.64
N VAL A 438 16.50 -4.00 14.42
CA VAL A 438 15.61 -4.66 15.39
C VAL A 438 16.30 -4.90 16.74
N LEU A 439 17.63 -5.09 16.76
CA LEU A 439 18.38 -5.30 18.00
C LEU A 439 18.30 -4.10 18.94
N PHE A 440 18.11 -2.90 18.42
CA PHE A 440 17.99 -1.67 19.20
C PHE A 440 16.62 -1.51 19.88
N ILE A 441 15.58 -2.25 19.45
CA ILE A 441 14.25 -2.17 20.04
C ILE A 441 14.33 -2.68 21.49
N LYS A 442 13.94 -1.82 22.43
CA LYS A 442 13.79 -2.19 23.84
C LYS A 442 12.32 -2.56 24.08
N GLU A 443 12.04 -3.85 24.13
CA GLU A 443 10.69 -4.34 24.44
C GLU A 443 10.31 -3.93 25.86
N THR A 444 9.27 -3.15 25.99
CA THR A 444 8.64 -2.82 27.27
C THR A 444 7.35 -3.65 27.34
N TYR A 445 7.44 -4.84 27.95
CA TYR A 445 6.22 -5.58 28.27
C TYR A 445 5.55 -4.91 29.46
N ARG A 446 4.29 -4.53 29.32
CA ARG A 446 3.43 -4.30 30.48
C ARG A 446 3.02 -5.68 31.00
N ASN A 447 3.52 -6.04 32.20
CA ASN A 447 2.99 -7.14 33.01
C ASN A 447 1.53 -6.86 33.38
#